data_dd75b9315ccdb5b4f9df62a596619fa5
#
_entry.id   dd75b9315ccdb5b4f9df62a596619fa5
#
_cell.length_a   1.000
_cell.length_b   1.000
_cell.length_c   1.000
_cell.angle_alpha   90.00
_cell.angle_beta   90.00
_cell.angle_gamma   90.00
#
_symmetry.space_group_name_H-M   'P 1'
#
loop_
_entity.id
_entity.type
_entity.pdbx_description
1 polymer ?
#
loop_
_entity_poly.entity_id
_entity_poly.type
_entity_poly.pdbx_seq_one_letter_code
_entity_poly.pdbx_strand_id
1 'polypeptide(L)' 'MRFAGIDVGAERHMVAVVGEQGEVLCRSSPFGEDASGYVHLFELLGPPEGCLLALEATGHY' A
#
# COMPACT_ATOMS: atom_id res chain seq x y z
N MET A 1 -7.06 -1.08 14.22
CA MET A 1 -6.19 -0.27 13.34
C MET A 1 -5.54 -1.17 12.30
N ARG A 2 -5.46 -0.70 11.08
CA ARG A 2 -4.74 -1.40 10.03
C ARG A 2 -3.41 -0.70 9.80
N PHE A 3 -2.43 -1.44 9.34
CA PHE A 3 -1.11 -0.91 9.00
C PHE A 3 -0.85 -1.21 7.54
N ALA A 4 -0.61 -0.17 6.75
CA ALA A 4 -0.32 -0.33 5.33
C ALA A 4 1.13 0.09 5.06
N GLY A 5 1.83 -0.72 4.31
CA GLY A 5 3.18 -0.42 3.88
C GLY A 5 3.22 -0.27 2.37
N ILE A 6 3.82 0.82 1.89
CA ILE A 6 3.99 1.05 0.47
C ILE A 6 5.48 1.10 0.16
N ASP A 7 5.92 0.25 -0.76
CA ASP A 7 7.27 0.24 -1.28
C ASP A 7 7.25 0.98 -2.61
N VAL A 8 7.89 2.15 -2.64
CA VAL A 8 7.86 3.03 -3.81
C VAL A 8 8.97 2.65 -4.79
N GLY A 9 8.57 2.24 -5.98
CA GLY A 9 9.50 1.92 -7.06
C GLY A 9 9.48 2.98 -8.16
N ALA A 10 10.32 2.79 -9.18
CA ALA A 10 10.43 3.75 -10.28
C ALA A 10 9.21 3.77 -11.19
N GLU A 11 8.68 2.60 -11.52
CA GLU A 11 7.54 2.48 -12.45
C GLU A 11 6.32 1.87 -11.79
N ARG A 12 6.54 1.10 -10.76
CA ARG A 12 5.49 0.34 -10.09
C ARG A 12 5.77 0.34 -8.59
N HIS A 13 4.71 0.44 -7.83
CA HIS A 13 4.79 0.40 -6.38
C HIS A 13 4.13 -0.86 -5.86
N MET A 14 4.45 -1.23 -4.62
CA MET A 14 3.82 -2.35 -3.96
C MET A 14 3.14 -1.87 -2.68
N VAL A 15 1.99 -2.42 -2.38
CA VAL A 15 1.26 -2.11 -1.15
C VAL A 15 0.87 -3.41 -0.44
N ALA A 16 1.00 -3.42 0.86
CA ALA A 16 0.54 -4.53 1.70
C ALA A 16 -0.18 -3.95 2.91
N VAL A 17 -1.20 -4.64 3.39
CA VAL A 17 -1.99 -4.20 4.54
C VAL A 17 -2.08 -5.33 5.54
N VAL A 18 -1.80 -5.02 6.80
CA VAL A 18 -1.94 -5.98 7.90
C VAL A 18 -2.83 -5.39 8.99
N GLY A 19 -3.49 -6.26 9.71
CA GLY A 19 -4.32 -5.87 10.85
C GLY A 19 -3.52 -5.75 12.14
N GLU A 20 -4.22 -5.37 13.23
CA GLU A 20 -3.59 -5.15 14.54
C GLU A 20 -2.86 -6.37 15.08
N GLN A 21 -3.32 -7.54 14.73
CA GLN A 21 -2.75 -8.78 15.25
C GLN A 21 -1.81 -9.45 14.24
N GLY A 22 -1.39 -8.70 13.23
CA GLY A 22 -0.46 -9.20 12.23
C GLY A 22 -1.11 -10.00 11.13
N GLU A 23 -2.45 -10.09 11.10
CA GLU A 23 -3.14 -10.81 10.03
C GLU A 23 -2.99 -10.07 8.70
N VAL A 24 -2.80 -10.82 7.62
CA VAL A 24 -2.65 -10.24 6.30
C VAL A 24 -4.01 -9.91 5.74
N LEU A 25 -4.32 -8.61 5.62
CA LEU A 25 -5.58 -8.14 5.04
C LEU A 25 -5.45 -7.93 3.54
N CYS A 26 -4.27 -7.54 3.07
CA CYS A 26 -3.95 -7.43 1.66
C CYS A 26 -2.51 -7.86 1.46
N ARG A 27 -2.30 -8.88 0.63
CA ARG A 27 -0.95 -9.33 0.29
C ARG A 27 -0.26 -8.25 -0.52
N SER A 28 1.08 -8.26 -0.52
CA SER A 28 1.86 -7.34 -1.32
C SER A 28 1.35 -7.35 -2.77
N SER A 29 0.80 -6.23 -3.19
CA SER A 29 0.13 -6.11 -4.48
C SER A 29 0.66 -4.89 -5.24
N PRO A 30 0.86 -4.99 -6.55
CA PRO A 30 1.38 -3.89 -7.34
C PRO A 30 0.31 -2.84 -7.65
N PHE A 31 0.73 -1.59 -7.78
CA PHE A 31 -0.11 -0.55 -8.36
C PHE A 31 0.77 0.39 -9.17
N GLY A 32 0.22 0.91 -10.27
CA GLY A 32 0.97 1.74 -11.18
C GLY A 32 1.00 3.20 -10.80
N GLU A 33 1.91 3.95 -11.41
CA GLU A 33 2.08 5.39 -11.22
C GLU A 33 1.16 6.13 -12.20
N ASP A 34 -0.16 5.92 -12.06
CA ASP A 34 -1.16 6.56 -12.89
C ASP A 34 -2.48 6.64 -12.12
N ALA A 35 -3.48 7.30 -12.71
CA ALA A 35 -4.76 7.52 -12.04
C ALA A 35 -5.44 6.21 -11.66
N SER A 36 -5.45 5.22 -12.55
CA SER A 36 -6.08 3.93 -12.26
C SER A 36 -5.33 3.17 -11.17
N GLY A 37 -4.00 3.30 -11.13
CA GLY A 37 -3.19 2.70 -10.09
C GLY A 37 -3.51 3.28 -8.71
N TYR A 38 -3.70 4.59 -8.62
CA TYR A 38 -4.05 5.22 -7.35
C TYR A 38 -5.48 4.88 -6.91
N VAL A 39 -6.42 4.76 -7.85
CA VAL A 39 -7.76 4.28 -7.51
C VAL A 39 -7.68 2.88 -6.92
N HIS A 40 -6.90 2.00 -7.54
CA HIS A 40 -6.70 0.65 -7.05
C HIS A 40 -6.08 0.64 -5.65
N LEU A 41 -5.08 1.50 -5.42
CA LEU A 41 -4.46 1.64 -4.11
C LEU A 41 -5.50 2.00 -3.04
N PHE A 42 -6.33 3.00 -3.31
CA PHE A 42 -7.34 3.43 -2.33
C PHE A 42 -8.36 2.34 -2.05
N GLU A 43 -8.70 1.53 -3.05
CA GLU A 43 -9.58 0.37 -2.85
C GLU A 43 -8.93 -0.65 -1.91
N LEU A 44 -7.64 -0.91 -2.08
CA LEU A 44 -6.92 -1.87 -1.25
C LEU A 44 -6.74 -1.35 0.18
N LEU A 45 -6.51 -0.06 0.36
CA LEU A 45 -6.31 0.54 1.67
C LEU A 45 -7.59 0.58 2.50
N GLY A 46 -8.73 0.75 1.85
CA GLY A 46 -10.00 0.92 2.54
C GLY A 46 -10.14 2.30 3.17
N PRO A 47 -11.06 2.46 4.13
CA PRO A 47 -11.31 3.76 4.75
C PRO A 47 -10.06 4.32 5.43
N PRO A 48 -9.83 5.64 5.38
CA PRO A 48 -8.63 6.22 6.01
C PRO A 48 -8.63 6.14 7.52
N GLU A 49 -9.80 6.10 8.15
CA GLU A 49 -9.90 5.97 9.59
C GLU A 49 -9.34 4.63 10.04
N GLY A 50 -8.47 4.65 11.03
CA GLY A 50 -7.89 3.44 11.57
C GLY A 50 -6.83 2.80 10.67
N CYS A 51 -6.27 3.56 9.74
CA CYS A 51 -5.18 3.08 8.87
C CYS A 51 -3.94 3.93 9.08
N LEU A 52 -2.86 3.30 9.51
CA LEU A 52 -1.55 3.94 9.61
C LEU A 52 -0.73 3.53 8.39
N LEU A 53 -0.19 4.51 7.69
CA LEU A 53 0.51 4.30 6.43
C LEU A 53 2.00 4.57 6.58
N ALA A 54 2.82 3.65 6.10
CA ALA A 54 4.27 3.82 6.04
C ALA A 54 4.74 3.74 4.60
N LEU A 55 5.63 4.64 4.23
CA LEU A 55 6.23 4.67 2.90
C LEU A 55 7.71 4.37 3.00
N GLU A 56 8.20 3.58 2.06
CA GLU A 56 9.62 3.26 1.98
C GLU A 56 10.06 3.30 0.53
N ALA A 57 11.17 3.97 0.26
CA ALA A 57 11.73 4.04 -1.09
C ALA A 57 12.80 2.98 -1.24
N THR A 58 12.80 2.28 -2.39
CA THR A 58 13.78 1.23 -2.65
C THR A 58 15.16 1.78 -2.99
N GLY A 59 15.25 3.02 -3.42
CA GLY A 59 16.52 3.64 -3.77
C GLY A 59 17.03 3.35 -5.16
N HIS A 60 16.22 2.76 -6.00
CA HIS A 60 16.58 2.43 -7.38
C HIS A 60 15.72 3.19 -8.38
N TYR A 61 15.93 4.45 -8.44
CA TYR A 61 15.21 5.32 -9.38
C TYR A 61 16.12 5.92 -10.40
#